data_bb3f305f39249b0551048191fe817113
#
_entry.id   bb3f305f39249b0551048191fe817113
#
_cell.length_a   1.000
_cell.length_b   1.000
_cell.length_c   1.000
_cell.angle_alpha   90.00
_cell.angle_beta   90.00
_cell.angle_gamma   90.00
#
_symmetry.space_group_name_H-M   'P 1'
#
loop_
_entity.id
_entity.type
_entity.pdbx_description
1 polymer ?
#
loop_
_entity_poly.entity_id
_entity_poly.type
_entity_poly.pdbx_seq_one_letter_code
_entity_poly.pdbx_strand_id
1 'polypeptide(L)'
;AHLYEYELGAPALLAGALVRPVPAPGGRPDLKALEEALRRGPFQAPIGLLALENTHNLAGGRVVPLEVQRRVQDLARARGLPTHLDGARLHNAAVFLGVEAREVARGFTTAMVSLSKGLGAPVGSLLLLPKELEAEARRYRKLLGGGWRQAGVLAAAGILALEEGPKHLRRDHEMARALAEGLFRLGLAVDLGAVETNMVYLEVEDPEGFLQGLRARGVLAGRVGGRVRFVTHRDLMD
;
A
#
# COMPACT_ATOMS: atom_id res chain seq x y z
N ALA A 1 6.73 5.61 2.48
CA ALA A 1 5.31 5.45 2.11
C ALA A 1 4.99 6.24 0.84
N HIS A 2 4.03 5.78 0.04
CA HIS A 2 3.62 6.41 -1.22
C HIS A 2 3.28 7.89 -1.03
N LEU A 3 2.48 8.21 -0.03
CA LEU A 3 2.04 9.57 0.27
C LEU A 3 3.18 10.60 0.34
N TYR A 4 4.37 10.17 0.69
CA TYR A 4 5.55 11.05 0.77
C TYR A 4 6.44 10.95 -0.47
N GLU A 5 6.67 9.74 -1.01
CA GLU A 5 7.69 9.50 -2.03
C GLU A 5 7.17 9.66 -3.47
N TYR A 6 5.89 9.33 -3.72
CA TYR A 6 5.40 9.15 -5.10
C TYR A 6 4.22 10.04 -5.49
N GLU A 7 3.58 10.72 -4.54
CA GLU A 7 2.39 11.53 -4.84
C GLU A 7 2.74 12.97 -5.30
N LEU A 8 3.95 13.19 -5.77
CA LEU A 8 4.42 14.46 -6.38
C LEU A 8 4.13 15.71 -5.52
N GLY A 9 4.09 15.56 -4.20
CA GLY A 9 3.73 16.66 -3.29
C GLY A 9 2.25 17.02 -3.30
N ALA A 10 1.39 16.16 -3.84
CA ALA A 10 -0.06 16.41 -3.88
C ALA A 10 -0.70 16.80 -2.54
N PRO A 11 -0.32 16.24 -1.39
CA PRO A 11 -0.85 16.70 -0.10
C PRO A 11 -0.58 18.18 0.16
N ALA A 12 0.59 18.69 -0.20
CA ALA A 12 0.91 20.11 -0.04
C ALA A 12 0.17 20.95 -1.08
N LEU A 13 0.15 20.52 -2.33
CA LEU A 13 -0.48 21.27 -3.43
C LEU A 13 -2.01 21.34 -3.28
N LEU A 14 -2.67 20.25 -2.92
CA LEU A 14 -4.13 20.15 -2.91
C LEU A 14 -4.77 20.41 -1.56
N ALA A 15 -4.07 20.12 -0.48
CA ALA A 15 -4.60 20.23 0.88
C ALA A 15 -3.80 21.18 1.78
N GLY A 16 -2.73 21.82 1.28
CA GLY A 16 -1.85 22.67 2.09
C GLY A 16 -1.16 21.89 3.24
N ALA A 17 -1.07 20.56 3.13
CA ALA A 17 -0.58 19.71 4.20
C ALA A 17 0.88 19.31 3.98
N LEU A 18 1.73 19.56 4.97
CA LEU A 18 3.10 19.07 4.99
C LEU A 18 3.13 17.62 5.49
N VAL A 19 3.65 16.74 4.67
CA VAL A 19 3.86 15.34 5.08
C VAL A 19 5.15 15.23 5.88
N ARG A 20 5.06 14.68 7.08
CA ARG A 20 6.20 14.36 7.93
C ARG A 20 6.35 12.84 8.04
N PRO A 21 7.36 12.23 7.40
CA PRO A 21 7.59 10.81 7.52
C PRO A 21 8.10 10.46 8.92
N VAL A 22 7.70 9.29 9.40
CA VAL A 22 8.20 8.67 10.63
C VAL A 22 8.98 7.41 10.22
N PRO A 23 10.12 7.10 10.86
CA PRO A 23 10.86 5.87 10.61
C PRO A 23 9.97 4.64 10.68
N ALA A 24 10.13 3.75 9.71
CA ALA A 24 9.35 2.51 9.61
C ALA A 24 10.26 1.35 9.15
N PRO A 25 11.14 0.85 10.04
CA PRO A 25 12.03 -0.25 9.70
C PRO A 25 11.23 -1.47 9.25
N GLY A 26 11.59 -2.03 8.09
CA GLY A 26 10.83 -3.12 7.49
C GLY A 26 9.36 -2.80 7.20
N GLY A 27 9.02 -1.52 6.99
CA GLY A 27 7.65 -1.07 6.70
C GLY A 27 6.73 -0.95 7.91
N ARG A 28 7.19 -1.25 9.10
CA ARG A 28 6.44 -1.14 10.36
C ARG A 28 6.82 0.13 11.10
N PRO A 29 5.87 1.01 11.44
CA PRO A 29 6.20 2.29 12.07
C PRO A 29 6.91 2.08 13.42
N ASP A 30 7.98 2.84 13.63
CA ASP A 30 8.61 2.97 14.95
C ASP A 30 7.67 3.78 15.85
N LEU A 31 7.03 3.08 16.80
CA LEU A 31 6.04 3.68 17.68
C LEU A 31 6.64 4.73 18.61
N LYS A 32 7.91 4.57 19.03
CA LYS A 32 8.60 5.56 19.85
C LYS A 32 8.86 6.84 19.05
N ALA A 33 9.40 6.70 17.86
CA ALA A 33 9.60 7.84 16.96
C ALA A 33 8.28 8.52 16.58
N LEU A 34 7.20 7.75 16.42
CA LEU A 34 5.87 8.30 16.20
C LEU A 34 5.39 9.12 17.42
N GLU A 35 5.55 8.59 18.62
CA GLU A 35 5.17 9.29 19.86
C GLU A 35 5.94 10.60 20.03
N GLU A 36 7.23 10.59 19.73
CA GLU A 36 8.08 11.78 19.72
C GLU A 36 7.64 12.78 18.64
N ALA A 37 7.33 12.29 17.45
CA ALA A 37 6.83 13.11 16.34
C ALA A 37 5.48 13.79 16.66
N LEU A 38 4.68 13.20 17.53
CA LEU A 38 3.40 13.72 17.98
C LEU A 38 3.52 14.79 19.07
N ARG A 39 4.68 14.94 19.70
CA ARG A 39 4.95 16.05 20.63
C ARG A 39 5.23 17.31 19.82
N ARG A 40 4.47 18.37 20.09
CA ARG A 40 4.59 19.62 19.36
C ARG A 40 4.86 20.79 20.32
N GLY A 41 5.82 21.61 19.93
CA GLY A 41 6.06 22.90 20.56
C GLY A 41 5.18 24.00 19.94
N PRO A 42 5.12 25.17 20.59
CA PRO A 42 4.23 26.26 20.18
C PRO A 42 4.54 26.86 18.81
N PHE A 43 5.75 26.64 18.29
CA PHE A 43 6.20 27.16 16.99
C PHE A 43 6.24 26.09 15.89
N GLN A 44 5.68 24.91 16.12
CA GLN A 44 5.63 23.83 15.13
C GLN A 44 4.24 23.73 14.51
N ALA A 45 4.21 23.39 13.22
CA ALA A 45 2.94 23.17 12.53
C ALA A 45 2.09 22.10 13.24
N PRO A 46 0.78 22.31 13.41
CA PRO A 46 -0.10 21.33 14.04
C PRO A 46 -0.16 20.06 13.21
N ILE A 47 -0.47 18.94 13.88
CA ILE A 47 -0.74 17.68 13.20
C ILE A 47 -2.25 17.58 12.97
N GLY A 48 -2.64 17.33 11.72
CA GLY A 48 -4.04 17.17 11.35
C GLY A 48 -4.48 15.74 11.11
N LEU A 49 -3.51 14.82 10.86
CA LEU A 49 -3.84 13.44 10.46
C LEU A 49 -2.65 12.53 10.72
N LEU A 50 -2.91 11.26 11.11
CA LEU A 50 -1.95 10.17 11.01
C LEU A 50 -2.31 9.27 9.83
N ALA A 51 -1.36 9.05 8.92
CA ALA A 51 -1.51 8.13 7.81
C ALA A 51 -0.61 6.89 7.99
N LEU A 52 -1.14 5.72 7.67
CA LEU A 52 -0.44 4.44 7.65
C LEU A 52 -0.65 3.77 6.30
N GLU A 53 0.38 3.13 5.75
CA GLU A 53 0.31 2.32 4.53
C GLU A 53 0.38 0.83 4.87
N ASN A 54 -0.59 0.03 4.43
CA ASN A 54 -0.60 -1.43 4.58
C ASN A 54 -1.24 -2.11 3.33
N THR A 55 -0.51 -2.98 2.62
CA THR A 55 0.88 -3.38 2.83
C THR A 55 1.87 -2.28 2.41
N HIS A 56 3.05 -2.23 3.05
CA HIS A 56 4.03 -1.18 2.77
C HIS A 56 4.85 -1.51 1.51
N ASN A 57 4.60 -0.78 0.43
CA ASN A 57 5.18 -1.06 -0.90
C ASN A 57 6.71 -1.04 -0.90
N LEU A 58 7.33 0.04 -0.42
CA LEU A 58 8.79 0.21 -0.45
C LEU A 58 9.54 -0.77 0.47
N ALA A 59 8.84 -1.38 1.41
CA ALA A 59 9.38 -2.43 2.27
C ALA A 59 9.17 -3.85 1.71
N GLY A 60 8.80 -3.98 0.44
CA GLY A 60 8.59 -5.31 -0.18
C GLY A 60 7.18 -5.85 -0.03
N GLY A 61 6.18 -4.98 0.14
CA GLY A 61 4.80 -5.41 0.38
C GLY A 61 4.59 -6.00 1.78
N ARG A 62 5.46 -5.66 2.73
CA ARG A 62 5.37 -6.16 4.12
C ARG A 62 4.10 -5.65 4.80
N VAL A 63 3.61 -6.48 5.69
CA VAL A 63 2.36 -6.25 6.41
C VAL A 63 2.63 -5.59 7.75
N VAL A 64 1.85 -4.55 8.06
CA VAL A 64 1.81 -3.97 9.40
C VAL A 64 0.84 -4.79 10.24
N PRO A 65 1.29 -5.46 11.32
CA PRO A 65 0.42 -6.26 12.20
C PRO A 65 -0.73 -5.45 12.79
N LEU A 66 -1.87 -6.11 13.04
CA LEU A 66 -3.07 -5.43 13.59
C LEU A 66 -2.79 -4.77 14.95
N GLU A 67 -1.96 -5.37 15.78
CA GLU A 67 -1.56 -4.79 17.07
C GLU A 67 -0.81 -3.47 16.91
N VAL A 68 0.10 -3.39 15.91
CA VAL A 68 0.83 -2.15 15.60
C VAL A 68 -0.12 -1.09 15.06
N GLN A 69 -1.06 -1.47 14.18
CA GLN A 69 -2.10 -0.56 13.68
C GLN A 69 -2.94 0.00 14.83
N ARG A 70 -3.36 -0.85 15.78
CA ARG A 70 -4.13 -0.42 16.98
C ARG A 70 -3.33 0.56 17.82
N ARG A 71 -2.04 0.32 18.04
CA ARG A 71 -1.18 1.26 18.77
C ARG A 71 -1.09 2.63 18.09
N VAL A 72 -0.98 2.66 16.75
CA VAL A 72 -1.00 3.91 15.98
C VAL A 72 -2.34 4.63 16.15
N GLN A 73 -3.45 3.91 16.08
CA GLN A 73 -4.81 4.45 16.28
C GLN A 73 -5.01 4.98 17.70
N ASP A 74 -4.49 4.28 18.72
CA ASP A 74 -4.59 4.72 20.13
C ASP A 74 -3.79 6.01 20.35
N LEU A 75 -2.59 6.12 19.78
CA LEU A 75 -1.78 7.35 19.82
C LEU A 75 -2.48 8.53 19.13
N ALA A 76 -3.17 8.28 18.04
CA ALA A 76 -3.99 9.28 17.34
C ALA A 76 -5.20 9.70 18.20
N ARG A 77 -5.95 8.72 18.71
CA ARG A 77 -7.15 8.93 19.53
C ARG A 77 -6.84 9.73 20.79
N ALA A 78 -5.74 9.42 21.46
CA ALA A 78 -5.29 10.16 22.64
C ALA A 78 -5.01 11.65 22.39
N ARG A 79 -4.93 12.05 21.11
CA ARG A 79 -4.69 13.44 20.68
C ARG A 79 -5.83 14.04 19.86
N GLY A 80 -6.97 13.33 19.75
CA GLY A 80 -8.10 13.78 18.93
C GLY A 80 -7.80 13.83 17.43
N LEU A 81 -6.81 13.06 16.95
CA LEU A 81 -6.39 13.07 15.55
C LEU A 81 -7.13 12.00 14.73
N PRO A 82 -7.63 12.36 13.54
CA PRO A 82 -8.14 11.36 12.61
C PRO A 82 -6.99 10.50 12.06
N THR A 83 -7.35 9.33 11.53
CA THR A 83 -6.40 8.38 10.93
C THR A 83 -6.81 8.02 9.51
N HIS A 84 -5.83 7.85 8.63
CA HIS A 84 -6.04 7.37 7.27
C HIS A 84 -5.23 6.10 7.02
N LEU A 85 -5.86 5.09 6.41
CA LEU A 85 -5.18 3.91 5.91
C LEU A 85 -5.02 4.00 4.39
N ASP A 86 -3.78 4.14 3.91
CA ASP A 86 -3.47 3.79 2.54
C ASP A 86 -3.48 2.26 2.43
N GLY A 87 -4.62 1.76 2.04
CA GLY A 87 -4.90 0.34 1.85
C GLY A 87 -4.84 -0.07 0.38
N ALA A 88 -3.95 0.53 -0.42
CA ALA A 88 -3.81 0.19 -1.83
C ALA A 88 -3.67 -1.32 -2.09
N ARG A 89 -3.15 -2.07 -1.11
CA ARG A 89 -3.08 -3.54 -1.09
C ARG A 89 -3.67 -4.14 0.19
N LEU A 90 -4.75 -3.56 0.68
CA LEU A 90 -5.42 -3.97 1.92
C LEU A 90 -5.80 -5.45 1.92
N HIS A 91 -6.29 -5.97 0.79
CA HIS A 91 -6.66 -7.37 0.68
C HIS A 91 -5.45 -8.32 0.74
N ASN A 92 -4.27 -7.90 0.25
CA ASN A 92 -3.04 -8.67 0.46
C ASN A 92 -2.69 -8.75 1.95
N ALA A 93 -2.80 -7.63 2.69
CA ALA A 93 -2.59 -7.66 4.13
C ALA A 93 -3.58 -8.59 4.84
N ALA A 94 -4.87 -8.53 4.47
CA ALA A 94 -5.92 -9.38 5.04
C ALA A 94 -5.64 -10.87 4.81
N VAL A 95 -5.28 -11.26 3.59
CA VAL A 95 -4.93 -12.65 3.24
C VAL A 95 -3.72 -13.15 4.02
N PHE A 96 -2.66 -12.33 4.13
CA PHE A 96 -1.48 -12.68 4.91
C PHE A 96 -1.77 -12.85 6.40
N LEU A 97 -2.60 -11.97 6.97
CA LEU A 97 -2.99 -12.01 8.38
C LEU A 97 -4.05 -13.08 8.68
N GLY A 98 -4.66 -13.68 7.68
CA GLY A 98 -5.75 -14.65 7.86
C GLY A 98 -7.03 -14.03 8.44
N VAL A 99 -7.30 -12.76 8.11
CA VAL A 99 -8.47 -12.01 8.61
C VAL A 99 -9.27 -11.42 7.45
N GLU A 100 -10.48 -10.97 7.74
CA GLU A 100 -11.27 -10.24 6.75
C GLU A 100 -10.68 -8.83 6.49
N ALA A 101 -10.85 -8.33 5.26
CA ALA A 101 -10.37 -7.01 4.85
C ALA A 101 -10.87 -5.89 5.77
N ARG A 102 -12.12 -6.00 6.27
CA ARG A 102 -12.68 -5.04 7.22
C ARG A 102 -11.92 -4.95 8.54
N GLU A 103 -11.26 -6.04 8.98
CA GLU A 103 -10.48 -6.03 10.22
C GLU A 103 -9.19 -5.22 10.07
N VAL A 104 -8.59 -5.24 8.85
CA VAL A 104 -7.42 -4.41 8.53
C VAL A 104 -7.78 -2.92 8.50
N ALA A 105 -8.96 -2.57 7.99
CA ALA A 105 -9.43 -1.18 7.93
C ALA A 105 -10.06 -0.69 9.24
N ARG A 106 -10.38 -1.59 10.17
CA ARG A 106 -11.09 -1.26 11.41
C ARG A 106 -10.33 -0.23 12.25
N GLY A 107 -11.06 0.80 12.71
CA GLY A 107 -10.55 1.84 13.60
C GLY A 107 -9.83 3.00 12.90
N PHE A 108 -9.63 2.94 11.58
CA PHE A 108 -9.22 4.11 10.81
C PHE A 108 -10.43 5.01 10.51
N THR A 109 -10.22 6.33 10.54
CA THR A 109 -11.25 7.30 10.18
C THR A 109 -11.61 7.22 8.71
N THR A 110 -10.60 7.07 7.86
CA THR A 110 -10.78 6.85 6.42
C THR A 110 -9.81 5.79 5.93
N ALA A 111 -10.16 5.09 4.84
CA ALA A 111 -9.25 4.16 4.18
C ALA A 111 -9.41 4.21 2.66
N MET A 112 -8.31 4.04 1.94
CA MET A 112 -8.31 3.89 0.49
C MET A 112 -8.03 2.43 0.13
N VAL A 113 -8.69 1.93 -0.92
CA VAL A 113 -8.49 0.58 -1.48
C VAL A 113 -8.33 0.69 -2.99
N SER A 114 -7.26 0.12 -3.55
CA SER A 114 -7.09 0.05 -5.00
C SER A 114 -7.79 -1.19 -5.56
N LEU A 115 -8.57 -1.00 -6.62
CA LEU A 115 -9.21 -2.07 -7.36
C LEU A 115 -8.32 -2.61 -8.50
N SER A 116 -7.38 -1.80 -8.98
CA SER A 116 -6.56 -2.06 -10.18
C SER A 116 -5.19 -2.67 -9.90
N LYS A 117 -4.98 -3.26 -8.74
CA LYS A 117 -3.78 -4.01 -8.37
C LYS A 117 -4.12 -5.51 -8.27
N GLY A 118 -3.80 -6.18 -7.18
CA GLY A 118 -4.07 -7.60 -6.99
C GLY A 118 -5.53 -8.03 -7.14
N LEU A 119 -6.49 -7.11 -6.98
CA LEU A 119 -7.90 -7.39 -7.22
C LEU A 119 -8.24 -7.51 -8.71
N GLY A 120 -7.46 -6.91 -9.61
CA GLY A 120 -7.52 -7.13 -11.05
C GLY A 120 -8.58 -6.35 -11.81
N ALA A 121 -9.17 -5.30 -11.26
CA ALA A 121 -9.98 -4.37 -12.06
C ALA A 121 -9.10 -3.57 -13.04
N PRO A 122 -9.61 -3.15 -14.20
CA PRO A 122 -8.83 -2.38 -15.16
C PRO A 122 -8.42 -1.00 -14.63
N VAL A 123 -9.22 -0.43 -13.72
CA VAL A 123 -9.00 0.90 -13.15
C VAL A 123 -9.83 1.05 -11.87
N GLY A 124 -9.42 1.97 -11.00
CA GLY A 124 -10.25 2.48 -9.92
C GLY A 124 -9.66 2.28 -8.53
N SER A 125 -10.16 3.12 -7.64
CA SER A 125 -9.95 3.02 -6.20
C SER A 125 -11.21 3.42 -5.47
N LEU A 126 -11.36 2.93 -4.25
CA LEU A 126 -12.45 3.26 -3.36
C LEU A 126 -11.89 4.07 -2.17
N LEU A 127 -12.62 5.10 -1.77
CA LEU A 127 -12.41 5.78 -0.52
C LEU A 127 -13.53 5.40 0.45
N LEU A 128 -13.16 4.75 1.54
CA LEU A 128 -14.05 4.45 2.65
C LEU A 128 -13.96 5.61 3.66
N LEU A 129 -15.10 6.12 4.05
CA LEU A 129 -15.17 7.31 4.90
C LEU A 129 -16.49 7.35 5.69
N PRO A 130 -16.57 8.10 6.80
CA PRO A 130 -17.79 8.38 7.50
C PRO A 130 -18.78 9.17 6.62
N LYS A 131 -20.08 8.96 6.85
CA LYS A 131 -21.14 9.55 6.03
C LYS A 131 -21.10 11.09 5.98
N GLU A 132 -20.71 11.71 7.04
CA GLU A 132 -20.58 13.18 7.16
C GLU A 132 -19.54 13.77 6.22
N LEU A 133 -18.54 13.00 5.78
CA LEU A 133 -17.52 13.42 4.80
C LEU A 133 -17.91 13.13 3.35
N GLU A 134 -19.04 12.43 3.11
CA GLU A 134 -19.41 11.97 1.76
C GLU A 134 -19.59 13.12 0.77
N ALA A 135 -20.31 14.16 1.16
CA ALA A 135 -20.61 15.30 0.28
C ALA A 135 -19.34 16.01 -0.17
N GLU A 136 -18.41 16.22 0.77
CA GLU A 136 -17.13 16.85 0.48
C GLU A 136 -16.23 15.96 -0.37
N ALA A 137 -16.14 14.68 -0.07
CA ALA A 137 -15.37 13.71 -0.86
C ALA A 137 -15.90 13.63 -2.31
N ARG A 138 -17.23 13.65 -2.53
CA ARG A 138 -17.83 13.69 -3.86
C ARG A 138 -17.45 14.98 -4.61
N ARG A 139 -17.39 16.12 -3.93
CA ARG A 139 -16.95 17.39 -4.51
C ARG A 139 -15.50 17.31 -4.96
N TYR A 140 -14.59 16.83 -4.10
CA TYR A 140 -13.18 16.64 -4.47
C TYR A 140 -13.01 15.61 -5.58
N ARG A 141 -13.74 14.50 -5.54
CA ARG A 141 -13.74 13.54 -6.63
C ARG A 141 -14.06 14.19 -7.98
N LYS A 142 -15.09 15.05 -8.01
CA LYS A 142 -15.46 15.78 -9.24
C LYS A 142 -14.37 16.77 -9.65
N LEU A 143 -13.85 17.54 -8.72
CA LEU A 143 -12.82 18.55 -8.94
C LEU A 143 -11.54 17.95 -9.52
N LEU A 144 -11.15 16.77 -9.02
CA LEU A 144 -9.91 16.07 -9.40
C LEU A 144 -10.10 15.12 -10.61
N GLY A 145 -11.21 15.22 -11.34
CA GLY A 145 -11.43 14.45 -12.56
C GLY A 145 -12.08 13.07 -12.36
N GLY A 146 -12.28 12.60 -11.10
CA GLY A 146 -12.88 11.31 -10.81
C GLY A 146 -14.42 11.27 -10.92
N GLY A 147 -15.05 12.35 -11.36
CA GLY A 147 -16.49 12.43 -11.56
C GLY A 147 -16.95 12.01 -12.95
N TRP A 148 -16.36 10.98 -13.50
CA TRP A 148 -16.64 10.48 -14.84
C TRP A 148 -18.08 9.99 -14.97
N ARG A 149 -18.72 10.34 -16.09
CA ARG A 149 -20.06 9.86 -16.45
C ARG A 149 -19.95 8.49 -17.12
N GLN A 150 -21.06 7.72 -17.09
CA GLN A 150 -21.13 6.37 -17.66
C GLN A 150 -20.03 5.42 -17.14
N ALA A 151 -19.60 5.63 -15.88
CA ALA A 151 -18.59 4.80 -15.23
C ALA A 151 -19.09 3.38 -14.85
N GLY A 152 -20.34 3.04 -15.19
CA GLY A 152 -20.94 1.75 -14.88
C GLY A 152 -20.16 0.56 -15.42
N VAL A 153 -19.55 0.68 -16.60
CA VAL A 153 -18.71 -0.38 -17.18
C VAL A 153 -17.48 -0.67 -16.30
N LEU A 154 -16.87 0.38 -15.73
CA LEU A 154 -15.74 0.22 -14.80
C LEU A 154 -16.21 -0.24 -13.43
N ALA A 155 -17.37 0.23 -12.97
CA ALA A 155 -17.93 -0.19 -11.69
C ALA A 155 -18.30 -1.69 -11.70
N ALA A 156 -18.83 -2.21 -12.80
CA ALA A 156 -19.12 -3.64 -12.97
C ALA A 156 -17.83 -4.48 -12.83
N ALA A 157 -16.76 -4.08 -13.51
CA ALA A 157 -15.44 -4.71 -13.34
C ALA A 157 -14.91 -4.59 -11.91
N GLY A 158 -15.14 -3.43 -11.25
CA GLY A 158 -14.77 -3.20 -9.86
C GLY A 158 -15.52 -4.09 -8.87
N ILE A 159 -16.82 -4.34 -9.09
CA ILE A 159 -17.63 -5.27 -8.27
C ILE A 159 -17.05 -6.68 -8.40
N LEU A 160 -16.83 -7.15 -9.63
CA LEU A 160 -16.24 -8.46 -9.87
C LEU A 160 -14.87 -8.60 -9.23
N ALA A 161 -14.04 -7.55 -9.30
CA ALA A 161 -12.74 -7.52 -8.67
C ALA A 161 -12.80 -7.64 -7.13
N LEU A 162 -13.80 -7.04 -6.50
CA LEU A 162 -14.01 -7.16 -5.04
C LEU A 162 -14.51 -8.56 -4.64
N GLU A 163 -15.33 -9.19 -5.46
CA GLU A 163 -15.91 -10.52 -5.17
C GLU A 163 -14.93 -11.66 -5.46
N GLU A 164 -14.18 -11.57 -6.55
CA GLU A 164 -13.32 -12.65 -7.04
C GLU A 164 -11.83 -12.40 -6.77
N GLY A 165 -11.38 -11.15 -6.82
CA GLY A 165 -9.96 -10.79 -6.67
C GLY A 165 -9.29 -11.35 -5.42
N PRO A 166 -9.90 -11.23 -4.23
CA PRO A 166 -9.29 -11.74 -2.99
C PRO A 166 -8.99 -13.24 -3.01
N LYS A 167 -9.75 -14.03 -3.77
CA LYS A 167 -9.59 -15.50 -3.87
C LYS A 167 -8.25 -15.91 -4.50
N HIS A 168 -7.66 -15.06 -5.34
CA HIS A 168 -6.41 -15.32 -6.06
C HIS A 168 -5.15 -14.89 -5.27
N LEU A 169 -5.30 -13.96 -4.32
CA LEU A 169 -4.15 -13.35 -3.64
C LEU A 169 -3.28 -14.35 -2.87
N ARG A 170 -3.85 -15.43 -2.34
CA ARG A 170 -3.07 -16.48 -1.66
C ARG A 170 -2.08 -17.11 -2.65
N ARG A 171 -2.54 -17.49 -3.85
CA ARG A 171 -1.67 -18.02 -4.91
C ARG A 171 -0.59 -17.01 -5.31
N ASP A 172 -0.94 -15.72 -5.43
CA ASP A 172 0.03 -14.68 -5.73
C ASP A 172 1.14 -14.63 -4.68
N HIS A 173 0.81 -14.77 -3.38
CA HIS A 173 1.79 -14.81 -2.30
C HIS A 173 2.67 -16.07 -2.37
N GLU A 174 2.07 -17.23 -2.63
CA GLU A 174 2.77 -18.51 -2.78
C GLU A 174 3.76 -18.45 -3.96
N MET A 175 3.36 -17.88 -5.08
CA MET A 175 4.23 -17.66 -6.25
C MET A 175 5.39 -16.71 -5.94
N ALA A 176 5.14 -15.62 -5.21
CA ALA A 176 6.20 -14.70 -4.77
C ALA A 176 7.21 -15.44 -3.87
N ARG A 177 6.71 -16.25 -2.95
CA ARG A 177 7.56 -17.06 -2.07
C ARG A 177 8.41 -18.07 -2.85
N ALA A 178 7.81 -18.81 -3.77
CA ALA A 178 8.51 -19.76 -4.62
C ALA A 178 9.58 -19.09 -5.49
N LEU A 179 9.26 -17.93 -6.08
CA LEU A 179 10.22 -17.11 -6.83
C LEU A 179 11.41 -16.69 -5.94
N ALA A 180 11.12 -16.16 -4.76
CA ALA A 180 12.16 -15.71 -3.83
C ALA A 180 13.08 -16.86 -3.41
N GLU A 181 12.53 -18.04 -3.11
CA GLU A 181 13.31 -19.24 -2.78
C GLU A 181 14.15 -19.74 -3.96
N GLY A 182 13.61 -19.64 -5.19
CA GLY A 182 14.35 -19.95 -6.41
C GLY A 182 15.55 -19.02 -6.61
N LEU A 183 15.32 -17.71 -6.49
CA LEU A 183 16.38 -16.70 -6.60
C LEU A 183 17.44 -16.86 -5.50
N PHE A 184 17.02 -17.14 -4.27
CA PHE A 184 17.93 -17.40 -3.15
C PHE A 184 18.81 -18.64 -3.41
N ARG A 185 18.25 -19.75 -3.92
CA ARG A 185 19.02 -20.95 -4.30
C ARG A 185 20.04 -20.70 -5.42
N LEU A 186 19.80 -19.70 -6.28
CA LEU A 186 20.75 -19.24 -7.29
C LEU A 186 21.83 -18.31 -6.74
N GLY A 187 21.87 -18.08 -5.44
CA GLY A 187 22.88 -17.22 -4.77
C GLY A 187 22.58 -15.73 -4.86
N LEU A 188 21.36 -15.34 -5.27
CA LEU A 188 20.99 -13.93 -5.36
C LEU A 188 20.56 -13.38 -3.99
N ALA A 189 20.83 -12.10 -3.74
CA ALA A 189 20.57 -11.42 -2.47
C ALA A 189 19.08 -11.12 -2.27
N VAL A 190 18.32 -12.11 -1.83
CA VAL A 190 16.89 -12.00 -1.48
C VAL A 190 16.73 -12.24 0.02
N ASP A 191 16.07 -11.31 0.70
CA ASP A 191 15.62 -11.51 2.08
C ASP A 191 14.31 -12.30 2.09
N LEU A 192 14.40 -13.61 2.31
CA LEU A 192 13.23 -14.50 2.39
C LEU A 192 12.29 -14.12 3.53
N GLY A 193 12.79 -13.52 4.61
CA GLY A 193 12.00 -13.07 5.75
C GLY A 193 11.16 -11.81 5.45
N ALA A 194 11.51 -11.08 4.39
CA ALA A 194 10.78 -9.90 3.94
C ALA A 194 9.63 -10.23 2.95
N VAL A 195 9.58 -11.45 2.40
CA VAL A 195 8.56 -11.85 1.43
C VAL A 195 7.31 -12.32 2.17
N GLU A 196 6.42 -11.40 2.45
CA GLU A 196 5.17 -11.64 3.18
C GLU A 196 3.95 -11.69 2.24
N THR A 197 4.02 -11.00 1.10
CA THR A 197 2.92 -10.93 0.14
C THR A 197 3.41 -11.19 -1.29
N ASN A 198 2.83 -10.55 -2.27
CA ASN A 198 3.07 -10.76 -3.69
C ASN A 198 4.26 -9.97 -4.27
N MET A 199 5.23 -9.59 -3.45
CA MET A 199 6.40 -8.83 -3.90
C MET A 199 7.70 -9.49 -3.49
N VAL A 200 8.67 -9.49 -4.42
CA VAL A 200 10.06 -9.88 -4.16
C VAL A 200 10.96 -8.72 -4.56
N TYR A 201 11.80 -8.28 -3.64
CA TYR A 201 12.84 -7.30 -3.92
C TYR A 201 14.18 -8.01 -3.99
N LEU A 202 14.95 -7.68 -5.00
CA LEU A 202 16.27 -8.22 -5.25
C LEU A 202 17.29 -7.08 -5.29
N GLU A 203 18.35 -7.20 -4.52
CA GLU A 203 19.49 -6.31 -4.58
C GLU A 203 20.50 -6.85 -5.57
N VAL A 204 20.89 -6.04 -6.54
CA VAL A 204 21.89 -6.35 -7.57
C VAL A 204 22.76 -5.13 -7.81
N GLU A 205 24.02 -5.34 -8.22
CA GLU A 205 24.97 -4.24 -8.47
C GLU A 205 24.52 -3.36 -9.64
N ASP A 206 24.03 -3.98 -10.72
CA ASP A 206 23.51 -3.29 -11.92
C ASP A 206 22.03 -3.65 -12.16
N PRO A 207 21.08 -2.94 -11.56
CA PRO A 207 19.65 -3.19 -11.76
C PRO A 207 19.19 -2.99 -13.21
N GLU A 208 19.78 -2.05 -13.94
CA GLU A 208 19.39 -1.78 -15.32
C GLU A 208 19.82 -2.90 -16.26
N GLY A 209 21.07 -3.33 -16.20
CA GLY A 209 21.57 -4.45 -16.98
C GLY A 209 20.86 -5.75 -16.65
N PHE A 210 20.55 -5.97 -15.35
CA PHE A 210 19.78 -7.13 -14.90
C PHE A 210 18.37 -7.13 -15.52
N LEU A 211 17.66 -5.99 -15.49
CA LEU A 211 16.32 -5.84 -16.08
C LEU A 211 16.33 -6.03 -17.61
N GLN A 212 17.35 -5.52 -18.30
CA GLN A 212 17.53 -5.75 -19.74
C GLN A 212 17.74 -7.23 -20.03
N GLY A 213 18.56 -7.92 -19.25
CA GLY A 213 18.78 -9.36 -19.37
C GLY A 213 17.52 -10.18 -19.14
N LEU A 214 16.68 -9.81 -18.17
CA LEU A 214 15.37 -10.43 -17.95
C LEU A 214 14.44 -10.20 -19.15
N ARG A 215 14.35 -8.95 -19.61
CA ARG A 215 13.47 -8.57 -20.73
C ARG A 215 13.83 -9.33 -22.01
N ALA A 216 15.13 -9.49 -22.30
CA ALA A 216 15.60 -10.27 -23.45
C ALA A 216 15.19 -11.74 -23.39
N ARG A 217 14.81 -12.25 -22.21
CA ARG A 217 14.32 -13.61 -21.96
C ARG A 217 12.80 -13.68 -21.72
N GLY A 218 12.09 -12.60 -22.02
CA GLY A 218 10.63 -12.53 -21.87
C GLY A 218 10.13 -12.33 -20.44
N VAL A 219 11.03 -12.04 -19.48
CA VAL A 219 10.64 -11.78 -18.08
C VAL A 219 10.56 -10.29 -17.82
N LEU A 220 9.41 -9.83 -17.32
CA LEU A 220 9.18 -8.42 -16.99
C LEU A 220 9.28 -8.22 -15.46
N ALA A 221 10.11 -7.28 -15.06
CA ALA A 221 10.24 -6.82 -13.69
C ALA A 221 10.40 -5.30 -13.68
N GLY A 222 10.25 -4.67 -12.52
CA GLY A 222 10.38 -3.23 -12.38
C GLY A 222 11.58 -2.82 -11.52
N ARG A 223 11.96 -1.54 -11.60
CA ARG A 223 12.93 -0.92 -10.69
C ARG A 223 12.22 -0.06 -9.65
N VAL A 224 12.63 -0.18 -8.41
CA VAL A 224 12.18 0.70 -7.32
C VAL A 224 13.39 1.09 -6.47
N GLY A 225 13.78 2.36 -6.56
CA GLY A 225 15.06 2.83 -6.01
C GLY A 225 16.23 2.09 -6.69
N GLY A 226 17.15 1.58 -5.92
CA GLY A 226 18.30 0.79 -6.39
C GLY A 226 18.04 -0.71 -6.49
N ARG A 227 16.77 -1.19 -6.40
CA ARG A 227 16.43 -2.62 -6.35
C ARG A 227 15.56 -3.03 -7.52
N VAL A 228 15.69 -4.28 -7.94
CA VAL A 228 14.74 -4.94 -8.85
C VAL A 228 13.54 -5.44 -8.04
N ARG A 229 12.33 -5.19 -8.54
CA ARG A 229 11.07 -5.60 -7.92
C ARG A 229 10.31 -6.52 -8.86
N PHE A 230 9.99 -7.70 -8.37
CA PHE A 230 9.02 -8.60 -8.97
C PHE A 230 7.68 -8.46 -8.23
N VAL A 231 6.59 -8.56 -8.98
CA VAL A 231 5.23 -8.56 -8.44
C VAL A 231 4.48 -9.71 -9.08
N THR A 232 4.10 -10.69 -8.28
CA THR A 232 3.28 -11.80 -8.75
C THR A 232 1.80 -11.41 -8.77
N HIS A 233 1.08 -11.92 -9.75
CA HIS A 233 -0.35 -11.65 -9.93
C HIS A 233 -1.01 -12.79 -10.70
N ARG A 234 -2.32 -12.85 -10.66
CA ARG A 234 -3.15 -13.95 -11.21
C ARG A 234 -2.96 -14.25 -12.70
N ASP A 235 -2.43 -13.32 -13.49
CA ASP A 235 -2.22 -13.53 -14.92
C ASP A 235 -0.88 -14.22 -15.23
N LEU A 236 -0.07 -14.54 -14.20
CA LEU A 236 1.09 -15.40 -14.37
C LEU A 236 0.62 -16.86 -14.44
N MET A 237 1.14 -17.57 -15.45
CA MET A 237 0.93 -19.01 -15.58
C MET A 237 1.90 -19.78 -14.65
N ASP A 238 1.54 -21.00 -14.30
CA ASP A 238 2.36 -21.90 -13.48
C ASP A 238 3.59 -22.36 -14.22
#